data_f8c6f6afa963b2f04890b4dcb18cb818
#
_entry.id   f8c6f6afa963b2f04890b4dcb18cb818
#
_cell.length_a   1.000
_cell.length_b   1.000
_cell.length_c   1.000
_cell.angle_alpha   90.00
_cell.angle_beta   90.00
_cell.angle_gamma   90.00
#
_symmetry.space_group_name_H-M   'P 1'
#
loop_
_entity.id
_entity.type
_entity.pdbx_description
1 polymer ?
#
loop_
_entity_poly.entity_id
_entity_poly.type
_entity_poly.pdbx_seq_one_letter_code
_entity_poly.pdbx_strand_id
1 'polypeptide(L)'
;MWESPLTDQPTAKPGELVYQDTGAAAPVVYFDIVGAYGTMNGSIEIELATRILVPKPDGSTEVKFISSARLRCTQNAAINLRSGLDAALKMLEQPQTNMAVVAASKMN
;
A
#
# COMPACT_ATOMS: atom_id res chain seq x y z
N MET A 1 20.95 -18.21 -13.21
CA MET A 1 19.90 -17.84 -13.39
C MET A 1 18.99 -18.02 -12.31
N TRP A 2 18.14 -17.26 -12.19
CA TRP A 2 17.42 -17.19 -11.08
C TRP A 2 16.10 -17.72 -11.20
N GLU A 3 15.95 -18.81 -11.75
CA GLU A 3 14.73 -19.31 -11.99
C GLU A 3 14.29 -20.33 -11.08
N SER A 4 15.16 -20.86 -10.24
CA SER A 4 14.75 -21.93 -9.41
C SER A 4 13.49 -21.70 -8.64
N PRO A 5 13.32 -20.57 -8.01
CA PRO A 5 12.11 -20.40 -7.25
C PRO A 5 10.89 -20.48 -8.10
N LEU A 6 11.01 -19.99 -9.33
CA LEU A 6 9.87 -20.01 -10.18
C LEU A 6 9.59 -21.40 -10.68
N THR A 7 10.61 -22.15 -10.96
CA THR A 7 10.35 -23.46 -11.48
C THR A 7 9.80 -24.36 -10.41
N ASP A 8 10.02 -24.04 -9.15
CA ASP A 8 9.50 -24.87 -8.11
C ASP A 8 8.11 -24.51 -7.69
N GLN A 9 7.51 -23.51 -8.27
CA GLN A 9 6.21 -23.09 -7.84
C GLN A 9 5.12 -23.84 -8.54
N PRO A 10 3.97 -23.97 -7.94
CA PRO A 10 2.88 -24.66 -8.60
C PRO A 10 2.50 -23.92 -9.86
N THR A 11 1.99 -24.65 -10.79
CA THR A 11 1.54 -24.07 -12.03
C THR A 11 0.22 -23.40 -11.82
N ALA A 12 0.12 -22.15 -12.21
CA ALA A 12 -1.14 -21.43 -12.10
C ALA A 12 -1.94 -21.57 -13.37
N LYS A 13 -3.22 -21.48 -13.28
CA LYS A 13 -4.05 -21.45 -14.46
C LYS A 13 -3.88 -20.12 -15.13
N PRO A 14 -4.18 -20.05 -16.44
CA PRO A 14 -4.07 -18.78 -17.11
C PRO A 14 -4.90 -17.71 -16.39
N GLY A 15 -4.30 -16.58 -16.16
CA GLY A 15 -4.99 -15.50 -15.48
C GLY A 15 -4.87 -15.51 -13.98
N GLU A 16 -4.33 -16.55 -13.41
CA GLU A 16 -4.11 -16.58 -11.99
C GLU A 16 -2.76 -16.04 -11.65
N LEU A 17 -2.64 -15.48 -10.45
CA LEU A 17 -1.38 -14.98 -9.96
C LEU A 17 -0.79 -15.97 -8.99
N VAL A 18 0.51 -16.14 -9.06
CA VAL A 18 1.22 -17.02 -8.15
C VAL A 18 2.17 -16.16 -7.35
N TYR A 19 2.08 -16.25 -6.03
CA TYR A 19 2.93 -15.47 -5.15
C TYR A 19 3.87 -16.40 -4.42
N GLN A 20 5.04 -15.88 -4.15
CA GLN A 20 5.91 -16.54 -3.21
C GLN A 20 6.00 -15.65 -2.00
N ASP A 21 5.56 -16.16 -0.87
CA ASP A 21 5.54 -15.38 0.34
C ASP A 21 6.91 -15.46 0.99
N THR A 22 7.62 -14.35 0.97
CA THR A 22 8.92 -14.31 1.58
C THR A 22 8.87 -13.83 3.02
N GLY A 23 7.69 -13.65 3.55
CA GLY A 23 7.52 -13.30 4.94
C GLY A 23 8.11 -11.96 5.29
N ALA A 24 9.01 -11.96 6.25
CA ALA A 24 9.52 -10.70 6.76
C ALA A 24 10.38 -9.96 5.76
N ALA A 25 10.71 -10.55 4.64
CA ALA A 25 11.54 -9.85 3.67
C ALA A 25 10.79 -8.74 2.96
N ALA A 26 9.47 -8.77 2.95
CA ALA A 26 8.72 -7.73 2.28
C ALA A 26 8.47 -6.57 3.25
N PRO A 27 8.83 -5.35 2.87
CA PRO A 27 8.66 -4.22 3.78
C PRO A 27 7.20 -3.84 3.90
N VAL A 28 6.83 -3.34 5.07
CA VAL A 28 5.52 -2.77 5.29
C VAL A 28 5.74 -1.28 5.49
N VAL A 29 5.01 -0.47 4.73
CA VAL A 29 5.19 0.96 4.76
C VAL A 29 3.90 1.63 5.16
N TYR A 30 3.97 2.57 6.08
CA TYR A 30 2.83 3.35 6.50
C TYR A 30 3.01 4.76 5.98
N PHE A 31 1.93 5.37 5.51
CA PHE A 31 1.99 6.76 5.09
C PHE A 31 0.62 7.40 5.26
N ASP A 32 0.62 8.72 5.33
CA ASP A 32 -0.61 9.48 5.49
C ASP A 32 -1.03 10.20 4.22
N ILE A 33 -0.07 10.63 3.43
CA ILE A 33 -0.39 11.38 2.23
C ILE A 33 0.57 11.02 1.11
N VAL A 34 0.17 11.39 -0.10
CA VAL A 34 1.06 11.37 -1.24
C VAL A 34 1.66 12.76 -1.31
N GLY A 35 2.94 12.86 -1.03
CA GLY A 35 3.60 14.16 -0.96
C GLY A 35 3.96 14.74 -2.32
N ALA A 36 4.22 13.87 -3.29
CA ALA A 36 4.60 14.33 -4.62
C ALA A 36 4.39 13.20 -5.60
N TYR A 37 4.23 13.54 -6.88
CA TYR A 37 4.12 12.54 -7.90
C TYR A 37 4.60 13.10 -9.21
N GLY A 38 5.02 12.22 -10.09
CA GLY A 38 5.48 12.64 -11.40
C GLY A 38 5.79 11.47 -12.28
N THR A 39 6.29 11.77 -13.47
CA THR A 39 6.69 10.71 -14.38
C THR A 39 8.10 10.99 -14.88
N MET A 40 8.81 9.93 -15.20
CA MET A 40 10.14 10.05 -15.76
C MET A 40 10.38 8.83 -16.62
N ASN A 41 10.69 9.05 -17.89
CA ASN A 41 10.99 7.96 -18.82
C ASN A 41 9.94 6.89 -18.84
N GLY A 42 8.68 7.29 -18.78
CA GLY A 42 7.59 6.32 -18.83
C GLY A 42 7.27 5.64 -17.52
N SER A 43 8.05 5.90 -16.50
CA SER A 43 7.73 5.37 -15.18
C SER A 43 6.99 6.39 -14.38
N ILE A 44 6.21 5.92 -13.45
CA ILE A 44 5.47 6.76 -12.51
C ILE A 44 6.19 6.73 -11.19
N GLU A 45 6.37 7.89 -10.59
CA GLU A 45 7.02 7.99 -9.30
C GLU A 45 6.10 8.69 -8.33
N ILE A 46 5.99 8.17 -7.13
CA ILE A 46 5.13 8.73 -6.09
C ILE A 46 5.91 8.77 -4.80
N GLU A 47 5.87 9.90 -4.14
CA GLU A 47 6.55 10.02 -2.86
C GLU A 47 5.49 9.97 -1.78
N LEU A 48 5.65 9.06 -0.83
CA LEU A 48 4.72 8.88 0.26
C LEU A 48 5.30 9.55 1.49
N ALA A 49 4.43 10.17 2.27
CA ALA A 49 4.88 10.92 3.43
C ALA A 49 4.04 10.60 4.65
N THR A 50 4.66 10.75 5.80
CA THR A 50 4.01 10.50 7.07
C THR A 50 4.01 11.79 7.87
N ARG A 51 2.90 12.05 8.54
CA ARG A 51 2.77 13.22 9.37
C ARG A 51 3.41 12.98 10.72
N ILE A 52 4.15 13.94 11.21
CA ILE A 52 4.71 13.85 12.55
C ILE A 52 4.40 15.15 13.28
N LEU A 53 4.37 15.06 14.59
CA LEU A 53 4.19 16.21 15.45
C LEU A 53 5.53 16.54 16.10
N VAL A 54 5.91 17.78 15.99
CA VAL A 54 7.20 18.22 16.52
C VAL A 54 6.92 19.26 17.60
N PRO A 55 7.24 18.96 18.86
CA PRO A 55 7.04 19.95 19.92
C PRO A 55 8.05 21.07 19.79
N LYS A 56 7.62 22.26 20.11
CA LYS A 56 8.47 23.42 20.02
C LYS A 56 8.77 23.94 21.41
N PRO A 57 9.87 24.69 21.56
CA PRO A 57 10.25 25.19 22.90
C PRO A 57 9.20 26.06 23.56
N ASP A 58 8.35 26.72 22.76
CA ASP A 58 7.34 27.60 23.33
C ASP A 58 6.11 26.84 23.79
N GLY A 59 6.13 25.52 23.74
CA GLY A 59 4.99 24.72 24.16
C GLY A 59 4.01 24.40 23.08
N SER A 60 4.17 24.95 21.89
CA SER A 60 3.27 24.64 20.79
C SER A 60 3.79 23.42 20.05
N THR A 61 3.00 22.96 19.09
CA THR A 61 3.34 21.79 18.30
C THR A 61 3.26 22.15 16.83
N GLU A 62 4.24 21.71 16.09
CA GLU A 62 4.27 21.92 14.65
C GLU A 62 4.00 20.60 13.97
N VAL A 63 3.22 20.63 12.89
CA VAL A 63 2.95 19.45 12.08
C VAL A 63 3.91 19.46 10.91
N LYS A 64 4.64 18.38 10.73
CA LYS A 64 5.53 18.24 9.60
C LYS A 64 5.26 16.93 8.89
N PHE A 65 5.63 16.87 7.63
CA PHE A 65 5.53 15.63 6.87
C PHE A 65 6.93 15.21 6.46
N ILE A 66 7.24 13.95 6.66
CA ILE A 66 8.53 13.43 6.25
C ILE A 66 8.31 12.31 5.25
N SER A 67 9.24 12.17 4.34
CA SER A 67 9.16 11.14 3.32
C SER A 67 9.29 9.78 3.99
N SER A 68 8.35 8.91 3.78
CA SER A 68 8.41 7.58 4.34
C SER A 68 8.79 6.53 3.31
N ALA A 69 8.50 6.76 2.05
CA ALA A 69 8.86 5.81 1.00
C ALA A 69 8.64 6.43 -0.35
N ARG A 70 9.22 5.83 -1.35
CA ARG A 70 9.01 6.22 -2.73
C ARG A 70 8.61 5.00 -3.51
N LEU A 71 7.62 5.17 -4.37
CA LEU A 71 7.19 4.11 -5.28
C LEU A 71 7.61 4.49 -6.68
N ARG A 72 8.07 3.51 -7.41
CA ARG A 72 8.37 3.71 -8.83
C ARG A 72 7.81 2.50 -9.55
N CYS A 73 7.00 2.73 -10.56
CA CYS A 73 6.35 1.62 -11.23
C CYS A 73 6.04 1.95 -12.67
N THR A 74 5.67 0.92 -13.41
CA THR A 74 5.24 1.10 -14.78
C THR A 74 3.82 1.62 -14.80
N GLN A 75 3.39 2.06 -15.96
CA GLN A 75 2.03 2.54 -16.13
C GLN A 75 1.03 1.43 -15.79
N ASN A 76 1.29 0.23 -16.28
CA ASN A 76 0.37 -0.86 -16.00
C ASN A 76 0.30 -1.19 -14.51
N ALA A 77 1.43 -1.14 -13.83
CA ALA A 77 1.42 -1.38 -12.39
C ALA A 77 0.64 -0.29 -11.66
N ALA A 78 0.74 0.94 -12.13
CA ALA A 78 -0.01 2.02 -11.50
C ALA A 78 -1.51 1.84 -11.68
N ILE A 79 -1.92 1.39 -12.86
CA ILE A 79 -3.33 1.15 -13.11
C ILE A 79 -3.83 0.01 -12.21
N ASN A 80 -3.00 -1.02 -12.06
CA ASN A 80 -3.35 -2.13 -11.21
C ASN A 80 -3.45 -1.68 -9.76
N LEU A 81 -2.53 -0.85 -9.31
CA LEU A 81 -2.57 -0.33 -7.95
C LEU A 81 -3.84 0.49 -7.74
N ARG A 82 -4.19 1.32 -8.71
CA ARG A 82 -5.39 2.13 -8.60
C ARG A 82 -6.63 1.25 -8.43
N SER A 83 -6.71 0.19 -9.21
CA SER A 83 -7.84 -0.72 -9.09
C SER A 83 -7.89 -1.38 -7.73
N GLY A 84 -6.73 -1.79 -7.22
CA GLY A 84 -6.69 -2.40 -5.90
C GLY A 84 -7.09 -1.43 -4.81
N LEU A 85 -6.65 -0.19 -4.92
CA LEU A 85 -7.01 0.81 -3.94
C LEU A 85 -8.51 1.11 -3.98
N ASP A 86 -9.08 1.21 -5.17
CA ASP A 86 -10.51 1.43 -5.29
C ASP A 86 -11.30 0.30 -4.66
N ALA A 87 -10.89 -0.92 -4.88
CA ALA A 87 -11.58 -2.06 -4.30
C ALA A 87 -11.45 -2.06 -2.79
N ALA A 88 -10.28 -1.77 -2.27
CA ALA A 88 -10.10 -1.73 -0.83
C ALA A 88 -10.91 -0.62 -0.18
N LEU A 89 -10.97 0.53 -0.83
CA LEU A 89 -11.77 1.62 -0.31
C LEU A 89 -13.24 1.26 -0.26
N LYS A 90 -13.71 0.54 -1.26
CA LYS A 90 -15.11 0.13 -1.24
C LYS A 90 -15.38 -0.82 -0.08
N MET A 91 -14.43 -1.67 0.26
CA MET A 91 -14.63 -2.54 1.38
C MET A 91 -14.79 -1.74 2.67
N LEU A 92 -14.07 -0.66 2.81
CA LEU A 92 -14.20 0.15 4.00
C LEU A 92 -15.52 0.91 4.03
N GLU A 93 -16.07 1.20 2.88
CA GLU A 93 -17.31 1.96 2.83
C GLU A 93 -18.53 1.10 3.06
N GLN A 94 -18.41 -0.21 2.98
CA GLN A 94 -19.56 -1.06 3.14
C GLN A 94 -19.99 -1.11 4.58
N PRO A 95 -21.27 -1.24 4.82
CA PRO A 95 -21.74 -1.36 6.19
C PRO A 95 -21.13 -2.56 6.82
N GLN A 96 -20.62 -2.36 8.00
CA GLN A 96 -19.97 -3.45 8.63
C GLN A 96 -20.87 -4.40 9.23
N THR A 97 -22.11 -4.12 9.12
CA THR A 97 -23.04 -5.06 9.62
C THR A 97 -22.77 -6.32 9.06
N ASN A 98 -22.20 -6.33 7.97
CA ASN A 98 -22.08 -7.53 7.36
C ASN A 98 -21.15 -8.28 8.09
N MET A 99 -20.30 -8.04 8.69
CA MET A 99 -19.57 -8.96 9.20
C MET A 99 -18.93 -8.53 10.32
N ALA A 100 -18.25 -7.68 10.09
CA ALA A 100 -17.51 -7.27 11.10
C ALA A 100 -18.35 -6.83 12.19
N VAL A 101 -19.35 -6.16 11.85
CA VAL A 101 -20.13 -5.70 12.83
C VAL A 101 -20.59 -6.73 13.63
N VAL A 102 -20.91 -7.67 13.02
CA VAL A 102 -21.38 -8.65 13.73
C VAL A 102 -20.40 -8.99 14.68
N ALA A 103 -19.27 -9.09 14.27
CA ALA A 103 -18.31 -9.43 15.16
C ALA A 103 -18.06 -8.27 16.01
N ALA A 104 -17.93 -7.23 15.46
CA ALA A 104 -17.58 -6.12 16.19
C ALA A 104 -18.68 -5.60 16.94
N SER A 105 -19.66 -5.54 16.36
CA SER A 105 -20.64 -4.96 17.03
C SER A 105 -20.97 -5.78 18.07
N LYS A 106 -20.52 -6.50 17.88
CA LYS A 106 -20.58 -7.10 18.63
C LYS A 106 -19.61 -6.93 19.10
N MET A 107 -19.04 -6.41 18.69
CA MET A 107 -18.29 -5.99 18.87
C MET A 107 -18.41 -5.12 19.00
N ASN A 108 -18.95 -4.89 18.82
CA ASN A 108 -19.33 -4.22 18.65
C ASN A 108 -19.49 -4.00 18.84
#